data_679f6cc225ad60fbc51527f55a077e0b
#
_entry.id   679f6cc225ad60fbc51527f55a077e0b
#
_cell.length_a   1.000
_cell.length_b   1.000
_cell.length_c   1.000
_cell.angle_alpha   90.00
_cell.angle_beta   90.00
_cell.angle_gamma   90.00
#
_symmetry.space_group_name_H-M   'P 1'
#
loop_
_entity.id
_entity.type
_entity.pdbx_description
1 polymer ?
#
loop_
_entity_poly.entity_id
_entity_poly.type
_entity_poly.pdbx_seq_one_letter_code
_entity_poly.pdbx_strand_id
1 'polypeptide(L)'
;MSNRGSCSIGLHGRTLPAMPDSAPYPHPLAPYAVPPGRTRGRLVAEPESEGRGPFQRDRDRILHSTAFRRLKHKTQVFVASEGDHYRTRLTHSLEVAQIARSVARRLALNEDLAEAVALAHDLGHPPFGHAGEEALNTAMAGFGGFDHNAQALRVVTLLERRYAAFDGLNLTWETLEGLVKHNGPVTNPLPYVAAFAERFDLDLAGHASAEAQVAALADDIAYLTHDLDDGLRAGLFTLSDLRALPRCGEAIAEAEAAWPGLAPPRLHHETIRRLIDRTVNDLVAETTRRLAAAAPADAIAVRRLGAPVVAFSAEGEEANRAIRSFLFARMYRHWRVNRMTLKARQVVRALFSALLAEPSCLPSEWQAGAGEPGSARTAAQVCDYIAGMTDRFALDEHRRLFDLSATVTA
;
A
#
# COMPACT_ATOMS: atom_id res chain seq x y z
N MET A 1 1.52 -38.35 -56.40
CA MET A 1 0.10 -38.25 -56.03
C MET A 1 0.01 -38.04 -54.56
N SER A 2 -0.15 -36.82 -54.16
CA SER A 2 -0.12 -36.34 -52.77
C SER A 2 -1.50 -35.79 -52.44
N ASN A 3 -2.18 -36.45 -51.54
CA ASN A 3 -3.53 -36.06 -51.10
C ASN A 3 -3.41 -35.25 -49.78
N ARG A 4 -3.58 -33.94 -49.86
CA ARG A 4 -3.67 -33.06 -48.69
C ARG A 4 -5.15 -32.94 -48.30
N GLY A 5 -5.54 -33.62 -47.21
CA GLY A 5 -6.84 -33.42 -46.60
C GLY A 5 -6.85 -32.10 -45.81
N SER A 6 -7.64 -31.14 -46.29
CA SER A 6 -7.93 -29.91 -45.53
C SER A 6 -9.05 -30.19 -44.54
N CYS A 7 -8.74 -30.11 -43.25
CA CYS A 7 -9.74 -30.15 -42.17
C CYS A 7 -10.29 -28.73 -41.99
N SER A 8 -11.46 -28.44 -42.53
CA SER A 8 -12.18 -27.19 -42.26
C SER A 8 -13.03 -27.35 -41.01
N ILE A 9 -12.60 -26.69 -39.92
CA ILE A 9 -13.40 -26.52 -38.70
C ILE A 9 -14.45 -25.46 -38.98
N GLY A 10 -15.71 -25.87 -39.14
CA GLY A 10 -16.84 -24.99 -39.28
C GLY A 10 -17.10 -24.21 -37.98
N LEU A 11 -16.77 -22.95 -37.96
CA LEU A 11 -17.20 -22.00 -36.93
C LEU A 11 -18.70 -21.73 -37.13
N HIS A 12 -19.56 -22.46 -36.41
CA HIS A 12 -20.97 -22.09 -36.29
C HIS A 12 -21.05 -20.73 -35.58
N GLY A 13 -21.43 -19.69 -36.30
CA GLY A 13 -21.70 -18.37 -35.81
C GLY A 13 -22.80 -18.38 -34.74
N ARG A 14 -22.43 -18.46 -33.47
CA ARG A 14 -23.29 -17.99 -32.39
C ARG A 14 -23.14 -16.48 -32.34
N THR A 15 -24.11 -15.77 -32.88
CA THR A 15 -24.36 -14.37 -32.56
C THR A 15 -24.54 -14.29 -31.04
N LEU A 16 -23.55 -13.74 -30.34
CA LEU A 16 -23.72 -13.37 -28.96
C LEU A 16 -24.86 -12.35 -28.88
N PRO A 17 -25.83 -12.50 -27.93
CA PRO A 17 -26.84 -11.48 -27.72
C PRO A 17 -26.15 -10.16 -27.49
N ALA A 18 -26.64 -9.08 -28.12
CA ALA A 18 -26.17 -7.73 -27.87
C ALA A 18 -26.24 -7.49 -26.35
N MET A 19 -25.11 -7.16 -25.75
CA MET A 19 -25.07 -6.71 -24.35
C MET A 19 -26.03 -5.52 -24.27
N PRO A 20 -26.93 -5.46 -23.26
CA PRO A 20 -27.73 -4.26 -23.06
C PRO A 20 -26.75 -3.09 -22.90
N ASP A 21 -27.10 -1.96 -23.53
CA ASP A 21 -26.32 -0.70 -23.41
C ASP A 21 -25.97 -0.51 -21.92
N SER A 22 -24.70 -0.78 -21.59
CA SER A 22 -24.21 -0.55 -20.25
C SER A 22 -24.38 0.93 -19.98
N ALA A 23 -25.06 1.28 -18.88
CA ALA A 23 -25.17 2.64 -18.42
C ALA A 23 -23.78 3.30 -18.52
N PRO A 24 -23.71 4.55 -19.02
CA PRO A 24 -22.41 5.19 -19.20
C PRO A 24 -21.66 5.22 -17.88
N TYR A 25 -20.48 4.63 -17.85
CA TYR A 25 -19.55 4.76 -16.75
C TYR A 25 -19.03 6.23 -16.71
N PRO A 26 -18.96 6.88 -15.56
CA PRO A 26 -19.06 6.31 -14.20
C PRO A 26 -20.51 6.26 -13.69
N HIS A 27 -20.81 5.20 -12.90
CA HIS A 27 -22.08 5.12 -12.17
C HIS A 27 -22.26 6.41 -11.31
N PRO A 28 -23.51 6.87 -11.06
CA PRO A 28 -23.74 8.01 -10.21
C PRO A 28 -23.14 7.74 -8.82
N LEU A 29 -22.34 8.68 -8.33
CA LEU A 29 -21.75 8.59 -7.01
C LEU A 29 -22.83 8.74 -5.92
N ALA A 30 -22.63 8.04 -4.80
CA ALA A 30 -23.44 8.24 -3.61
C ALA A 30 -23.27 9.67 -3.05
N PRO A 31 -24.25 10.23 -2.32
CA PRO A 31 -24.14 11.59 -1.77
C PRO A 31 -22.90 11.77 -0.88
N TYR A 32 -22.52 10.75 -0.15
CA TYR A 32 -21.39 10.73 0.78
C TYR A 32 -20.03 10.47 0.12
N ALA A 33 -19.99 10.15 -1.16
CA ALA A 33 -18.76 10.01 -1.92
C ALA A 33 -18.12 11.37 -2.21
N VAL A 34 -16.82 11.37 -2.50
CA VAL A 34 -16.09 12.57 -2.89
C VAL A 34 -16.28 12.84 -4.38
N PRO A 35 -17.05 13.89 -4.76
CA PRO A 35 -17.28 14.18 -6.17
C PRO A 35 -16.05 14.89 -6.78
N PRO A 36 -15.58 14.49 -7.97
CA PRO A 36 -14.41 15.09 -8.61
C PRO A 36 -14.51 16.61 -8.79
N GLY A 37 -15.70 17.12 -9.12
CA GLY A 37 -15.95 18.56 -9.32
C GLY A 37 -15.99 19.40 -8.03
N ARG A 38 -15.83 18.80 -6.85
CA ARG A 38 -15.80 19.48 -5.55
C ARG A 38 -14.53 19.17 -4.74
N THR A 39 -13.43 18.87 -5.43
CA THR A 39 -12.12 18.72 -4.75
C THR A 39 -11.74 20.03 -4.06
N ARG A 40 -11.08 19.92 -2.90
CA ARG A 40 -10.47 21.07 -2.18
C ARG A 40 -9.20 21.59 -2.88
N GLY A 41 -8.83 20.98 -4.01
CA GLY A 41 -7.77 21.44 -4.90
C GLY A 41 -6.39 20.90 -4.53
N ARG A 42 -5.38 21.60 -5.02
CA ARG A 42 -3.96 21.26 -4.93
C ARG A 42 -3.22 22.38 -4.21
N LEU A 43 -2.08 22.05 -3.58
CA LEU A 43 -1.24 23.04 -2.89
C LEU A 43 -0.76 24.13 -3.86
N VAL A 44 -0.33 23.73 -5.07
CA VAL A 44 0.05 24.68 -6.14
C VAL A 44 -1.05 24.67 -7.19
N ALA A 45 -1.62 25.85 -7.47
CA ALA A 45 -2.65 25.99 -8.48
C ALA A 45 -2.09 25.65 -9.87
N GLU A 46 -2.82 24.86 -10.62
CA GLU A 46 -2.50 24.49 -11.99
C GLU A 46 -3.77 24.25 -12.81
N PRO A 47 -3.72 24.42 -14.15
CA PRO A 47 -4.88 24.15 -14.99
C PRO A 47 -5.34 22.69 -14.86
N GLU A 48 -6.64 22.48 -14.87
CA GLU A 48 -7.22 21.14 -14.97
C GLU A 48 -6.89 20.50 -16.33
N SER A 49 -6.83 19.18 -16.35
CA SER A 49 -6.53 18.44 -17.57
C SER A 49 -7.82 18.18 -18.35
N GLU A 50 -7.82 18.49 -19.63
CA GLU A 50 -8.91 18.06 -20.51
C GLU A 50 -9.01 16.52 -20.55
N GLY A 51 -10.21 16.00 -20.31
CA GLY A 51 -10.51 14.57 -20.41
C GLY A 51 -10.05 13.71 -19.24
N ARG A 52 -9.43 14.27 -18.18
CA ARG A 52 -9.05 13.51 -16.97
C ARG A 52 -9.54 14.23 -15.72
N GLY A 53 -10.22 13.49 -14.84
CA GLY A 53 -10.60 13.99 -13.52
C GLY A 53 -9.38 14.23 -12.60
N PRO A 54 -9.56 15.02 -11.50
CA PRO A 54 -8.47 15.37 -10.60
C PRO A 54 -7.83 14.15 -9.93
N PHE A 55 -8.61 13.15 -9.53
CA PHE A 55 -8.11 11.95 -8.87
C PHE A 55 -7.48 10.96 -9.86
N GLN A 56 -7.99 10.87 -11.08
CA GLN A 56 -7.34 10.14 -12.16
C GLN A 56 -5.95 10.73 -12.45
N ARG A 57 -5.83 12.05 -12.44
CA ARG A 57 -4.55 12.73 -12.60
C ARG A 57 -3.60 12.44 -11.45
N ASP A 58 -4.10 12.33 -10.21
CA ASP A 58 -3.30 11.92 -9.05
C ASP A 58 -2.79 10.49 -9.20
N ARG A 59 -3.65 9.56 -9.55
CA ARG A 59 -3.27 8.17 -9.85
C ARG A 59 -2.16 8.10 -10.90
N ASP A 60 -2.32 8.81 -12.02
CA ASP A 60 -1.33 8.84 -13.09
C ASP A 60 0.01 9.40 -12.59
N ARG A 61 0.02 10.44 -11.77
CA ARG A 61 1.22 11.02 -11.16
C ARG A 61 1.93 10.05 -10.22
N ILE A 62 1.17 9.32 -9.41
CA ILE A 62 1.69 8.29 -8.50
C ILE A 62 2.34 7.16 -9.30
N LEU A 63 1.64 6.59 -10.29
CA LEU A 63 2.13 5.50 -11.14
C LEU A 63 3.44 5.87 -11.87
N HIS A 64 3.56 7.14 -12.30
CA HIS A 64 4.75 7.62 -12.99
C HIS A 64 5.86 8.09 -12.05
N SER A 65 5.66 8.12 -10.73
CA SER A 65 6.67 8.56 -9.77
C SER A 65 7.87 7.60 -9.70
N THR A 66 9.01 8.13 -9.27
CA THR A 66 10.22 7.31 -9.04
C THR A 66 10.04 6.42 -7.81
N ALA A 67 9.35 6.93 -6.77
CA ALA A 67 9.05 6.18 -5.56
C ALA A 67 8.20 4.94 -5.86
N PHE A 68 7.16 5.05 -6.69
CA PHE A 68 6.31 3.92 -7.08
C PHE A 68 7.11 2.84 -7.83
N ARG A 69 7.98 3.24 -8.76
CA ARG A 69 8.85 2.27 -9.48
C ARG A 69 9.82 1.53 -8.56
N ARG A 70 10.30 2.20 -7.48
CA ARG A 70 11.20 1.57 -6.50
C ARG A 70 10.51 0.51 -5.65
N LEU A 71 9.18 0.53 -5.50
CA LEU A 71 8.41 -0.50 -4.80
C LEU A 71 8.63 -1.91 -5.36
N LYS A 72 8.98 -2.04 -6.65
CA LYS A 72 9.37 -3.32 -7.27
C LYS A 72 10.53 -4.01 -6.55
N HIS A 73 11.41 -3.25 -5.91
CA HIS A 73 12.64 -3.72 -5.29
C HIS A 73 12.66 -3.47 -3.77
N LYS A 74 11.48 -3.29 -3.17
CA LYS A 74 11.28 -3.22 -1.72
C LYS A 74 10.51 -4.44 -1.23
N THR A 75 11.02 -5.05 -0.17
CA THR A 75 10.42 -6.21 0.49
C THR A 75 9.02 -5.89 1.05
N GLN A 76 8.07 -6.82 0.88
CA GLN A 76 6.84 -6.84 1.66
C GLN A 76 7.07 -7.57 2.99
N VAL A 77 7.38 -8.86 2.97
CA VAL A 77 7.68 -9.68 4.15
C VAL A 77 8.99 -10.46 4.00
N PHE A 78 9.18 -11.14 2.86
CA PHE A 78 10.40 -11.91 2.56
C PHE A 78 11.32 -11.09 1.68
N VAL A 79 12.60 -10.97 2.07
CA VAL A 79 13.58 -10.24 1.27
C VAL A 79 13.70 -10.88 -0.10
N ALA A 80 13.67 -10.08 -1.17
CA ALA A 80 13.66 -10.51 -2.56
C ALA A 80 14.82 -11.46 -2.96
N SER A 81 15.85 -11.59 -2.13
CA SER A 81 16.94 -12.56 -2.33
C SER A 81 16.55 -14.02 -2.04
N GLU A 82 15.37 -14.28 -1.46
CA GLU A 82 14.92 -15.64 -1.14
C GLU A 82 14.10 -16.31 -2.25
N GLY A 83 13.82 -15.62 -3.38
CA GLY A 83 13.17 -16.20 -4.56
C GLY A 83 12.25 -15.23 -5.32
N ASP A 84 12.11 -15.45 -6.61
CA ASP A 84 11.33 -14.60 -7.54
C ASP A 84 9.81 -14.69 -7.36
N HIS A 85 9.32 -15.56 -6.48
CA HIS A 85 7.90 -15.84 -6.31
C HIS A 85 7.23 -15.09 -5.15
N TYR A 86 8.00 -14.36 -4.34
CA TYR A 86 7.45 -13.58 -3.24
C TYR A 86 6.97 -12.21 -3.70
N ARG A 87 5.94 -11.70 -3.05
CA ARG A 87 5.38 -10.39 -3.35
C ARG A 87 6.35 -9.27 -3.03
N THR A 88 6.45 -8.32 -3.96
CA THR A 88 7.08 -7.02 -3.73
C THR A 88 6.02 -6.01 -3.32
N ARG A 89 6.43 -4.87 -2.74
CA ARG A 89 5.50 -3.78 -2.43
C ARG A 89 4.75 -3.27 -3.65
N LEU A 90 5.35 -3.33 -4.84
CA LEU A 90 4.67 -2.94 -6.08
C LEU A 90 3.46 -3.84 -6.40
N THR A 91 3.65 -5.16 -6.34
CA THR A 91 2.54 -6.09 -6.60
C THR A 91 1.48 -6.02 -5.53
N HIS A 92 1.88 -5.85 -4.26
CA HIS A 92 0.96 -5.60 -3.15
C HIS A 92 0.13 -4.34 -3.38
N SER A 93 0.73 -3.18 -3.65
CA SER A 93 0.00 -1.92 -3.88
C SER A 93 -0.97 -2.01 -5.08
N LEU A 94 -0.63 -2.76 -6.14
CA LEU A 94 -1.54 -3.00 -7.26
C LEU A 94 -2.74 -3.87 -6.87
N GLU A 95 -2.54 -4.90 -6.06
CA GLU A 95 -3.60 -5.77 -5.57
C GLU A 95 -4.49 -5.03 -4.55
N VAL A 96 -3.92 -4.19 -3.66
CA VAL A 96 -4.67 -3.28 -2.78
C VAL A 96 -5.55 -2.33 -3.59
N ALA A 97 -5.00 -1.70 -4.62
CA ALA A 97 -5.73 -0.78 -5.49
C ALA A 97 -6.88 -1.49 -6.23
N GLN A 98 -6.69 -2.73 -6.67
CA GLN A 98 -7.74 -3.54 -7.30
C GLN A 98 -8.88 -3.83 -6.31
N ILE A 99 -8.55 -4.22 -5.06
CA ILE A 99 -9.56 -4.47 -4.01
C ILE A 99 -10.29 -3.16 -3.68
N ALA A 100 -9.56 -2.07 -3.44
CA ALA A 100 -10.13 -0.75 -3.12
C ALA A 100 -11.12 -0.28 -4.18
N ARG A 101 -10.78 -0.40 -5.46
CA ARG A 101 -11.69 -0.07 -6.57
C ARG A 101 -12.94 -0.95 -6.58
N SER A 102 -12.78 -2.26 -6.35
CA SER A 102 -13.92 -3.19 -6.32
C SER A 102 -14.90 -2.86 -5.20
N VAL A 103 -14.39 -2.51 -4.01
CA VAL A 103 -15.20 -2.07 -2.86
C VAL A 103 -15.83 -0.71 -3.14
N ALA A 104 -15.06 0.27 -3.62
CA ALA A 104 -15.54 1.61 -3.94
C ALA A 104 -16.70 1.57 -4.95
N ARG A 105 -16.58 0.77 -6.02
CA ARG A 105 -17.64 0.58 -7.02
C ARG A 105 -18.93 0.05 -6.40
N ARG A 106 -18.85 -0.95 -5.54
CA ARG A 106 -20.02 -1.56 -4.87
C ARG A 106 -20.71 -0.61 -3.89
N LEU A 107 -19.96 0.36 -3.34
CA LEU A 107 -20.46 1.37 -2.42
C LEU A 107 -20.82 2.70 -3.11
N ALA A 108 -20.76 2.75 -4.46
CA ALA A 108 -20.94 3.96 -5.27
C ALA A 108 -20.01 5.13 -4.84
N LEU A 109 -18.80 4.83 -4.39
CA LEU A 109 -17.74 5.76 -4.05
C LEU A 109 -16.89 6.11 -5.29
N ASN A 110 -16.01 7.10 -5.16
CA ASN A 110 -15.09 7.51 -6.20
C ASN A 110 -13.94 6.50 -6.36
N GLU A 111 -13.99 5.68 -7.42
CA GLU A 111 -12.98 4.65 -7.68
C GLU A 111 -11.58 5.23 -7.92
N ASP A 112 -11.47 6.36 -8.64
CA ASP A 112 -10.18 6.97 -8.95
C ASP A 112 -9.48 7.49 -7.70
N LEU A 113 -10.23 8.05 -6.73
CA LEU A 113 -9.69 8.49 -5.44
C LEU A 113 -9.25 7.29 -4.59
N ALA A 114 -10.10 6.27 -4.47
CA ALA A 114 -9.76 5.06 -3.72
C ALA A 114 -8.50 4.38 -4.30
N GLU A 115 -8.39 4.30 -5.64
CA GLU A 115 -7.21 3.78 -6.33
C GLU A 115 -5.96 4.63 -6.08
N ALA A 116 -6.07 5.95 -6.18
CA ALA A 116 -4.94 6.85 -5.98
C ALA A 116 -4.37 6.75 -4.55
N VAL A 117 -5.23 6.72 -3.53
CA VAL A 117 -4.83 6.54 -2.14
C VAL A 117 -4.19 5.17 -1.93
N ALA A 118 -4.82 4.11 -2.45
CA ALA A 118 -4.31 2.75 -2.35
C ALA A 118 -2.94 2.56 -3.03
N LEU A 119 -2.69 3.19 -4.18
CA LEU A 119 -1.39 3.14 -4.84
C LEU A 119 -0.30 3.93 -4.09
N ALA A 120 -0.68 4.94 -3.34
CA ALA A 120 0.26 5.84 -2.68
C ALA A 120 0.66 5.38 -1.26
N HIS A 121 -0.14 4.52 -0.60
CA HIS A 121 0.02 4.21 0.83
C HIS A 121 1.43 3.72 1.20
N ASP A 122 2.05 2.92 0.35
CA ASP A 122 3.35 2.27 0.58
C ASP A 122 4.57 3.10 0.13
N LEU A 123 4.39 4.29 -0.48
CA LEU A 123 5.49 5.08 -1.08
C LEU A 123 6.58 5.49 -0.09
N GLY A 124 6.23 5.64 1.17
CA GLY A 124 7.13 6.06 2.24
C GLY A 124 7.87 4.93 2.94
N HIS A 125 7.59 3.68 2.65
CA HIS A 125 8.31 2.58 3.31
C HIS A 125 9.80 2.58 2.98
N PRO A 126 10.66 2.41 4.01
CA PRO A 126 12.10 2.26 3.82
C PRO A 126 12.46 0.88 3.27
N PRO A 127 13.75 0.62 2.94
CA PRO A 127 14.20 -0.73 2.60
C PRO A 127 13.92 -1.70 3.76
N PHE A 128 13.67 -2.96 3.43
CA PHE A 128 13.38 -4.07 4.35
C PHE A 128 12.07 -3.93 5.16
N GLY A 129 11.12 -3.17 4.67
CA GLY A 129 9.77 -3.05 5.23
C GLY A 129 9.76 -2.62 6.68
N HIS A 130 8.94 -3.27 7.52
CA HIS A 130 8.79 -2.92 8.94
C HIS A 130 10.10 -3.04 9.75
N ALA A 131 11.02 -3.92 9.36
CA ALA A 131 12.32 -4.02 10.03
C ALA A 131 13.17 -2.76 9.83
N GLY A 132 13.17 -2.22 8.61
CA GLY A 132 13.84 -0.96 8.29
C GLY A 132 13.15 0.23 8.94
N GLU A 133 11.83 0.25 8.97
CA GLU A 133 11.03 1.27 9.61
C GLU A 133 11.30 1.35 11.12
N GLU A 134 11.27 0.22 11.84
CA GLU A 134 11.61 0.17 13.26
C GLU A 134 13.04 0.67 13.52
N ALA A 135 13.98 0.30 12.65
CA ALA A 135 15.37 0.74 12.78
C ALA A 135 15.53 2.25 12.55
N LEU A 136 14.87 2.81 11.52
CA LEU A 136 14.85 4.24 11.27
C LEU A 136 14.14 5.02 12.38
N ASN A 137 12.98 4.56 12.84
CA ASN A 137 12.25 5.20 13.92
C ASN A 137 13.10 5.24 15.22
N THR A 138 13.79 4.14 15.53
CA THR A 138 14.72 4.10 16.66
C THR A 138 15.87 5.09 16.47
N ALA A 139 16.46 5.16 15.29
CA ALA A 139 17.57 6.06 14.99
C ALA A 139 17.14 7.54 15.01
N MET A 140 15.91 7.81 14.58
CA MET A 140 15.30 9.16 14.56
C MET A 140 14.65 9.58 15.88
N ALA A 141 14.70 8.76 16.96
CA ALA A 141 14.00 9.07 18.22
C ALA A 141 14.35 10.43 18.81
N GLY A 142 15.62 10.88 18.68
CA GLY A 142 16.08 12.20 19.10
C GLY A 142 15.79 13.35 18.11
N PHE A 143 15.22 13.04 16.93
CA PHE A 143 15.03 13.95 15.79
C PHE A 143 13.59 14.03 15.30
N GLY A 144 12.63 13.57 16.10
CA GLY A 144 11.20 13.64 15.78
C GLY A 144 10.58 12.31 15.30
N GLY A 145 11.35 11.22 15.24
CA GLY A 145 10.84 9.89 14.87
C GLY A 145 10.73 9.67 13.36
N PHE A 146 10.28 8.48 13.00
CA PHE A 146 10.01 8.07 11.62
C PHE A 146 8.72 7.23 11.55
N ASP A 147 7.92 7.49 10.54
CA ASP A 147 6.70 6.75 10.20
C ASP A 147 6.54 6.75 8.68
N HIS A 148 6.17 5.61 8.09
CA HIS A 148 6.09 5.48 6.63
C HIS A 148 4.98 6.34 6.01
N ASN A 149 3.86 6.63 6.71
CA ASN A 149 2.80 7.52 6.19
C ASN A 149 3.29 8.97 6.14
N ALA A 150 3.98 9.42 7.20
CA ALA A 150 4.62 10.74 7.21
C ALA A 150 5.70 10.84 6.11
N GLN A 151 6.47 9.79 5.89
CA GLN A 151 7.44 9.73 4.81
C GLN A 151 6.77 9.68 3.43
N ALA A 152 5.62 8.99 3.27
CA ALA A 152 4.85 9.01 2.04
C ALA A 152 4.38 10.43 1.70
N LEU A 153 3.85 11.18 2.69
CA LEU A 153 3.53 12.59 2.50
C LEU A 153 4.78 13.37 2.04
N ARG A 154 5.91 13.15 2.67
CA ARG A 154 7.16 13.82 2.33
C ARG A 154 7.64 13.49 0.91
N VAL A 155 7.51 12.24 0.49
CA VAL A 155 7.80 11.80 -0.88
C VAL A 155 6.93 12.55 -1.89
N VAL A 156 5.61 12.57 -1.71
CA VAL A 156 4.68 13.12 -2.69
C VAL A 156 4.56 14.66 -2.66
N THR A 157 5.10 15.32 -1.64
CA THR A 157 5.02 16.79 -1.50
C THR A 157 6.38 17.50 -1.59
N LEU A 158 7.51 16.75 -1.52
CA LEU A 158 8.85 17.35 -1.48
C LEU A 158 9.90 16.57 -2.29
N LEU A 159 9.99 15.22 -2.12
CA LEU A 159 11.15 14.47 -2.57
C LEU A 159 11.07 14.03 -4.04
N GLU A 160 9.88 13.87 -4.61
CA GLU A 160 9.73 13.67 -6.05
C GLU A 160 9.98 15.00 -6.78
N ARG A 161 10.89 14.99 -7.77
CA ARG A 161 11.29 16.18 -8.53
C ARG A 161 11.08 15.93 -10.03
N ARG A 162 9.82 15.99 -10.45
CA ARG A 162 9.42 15.67 -11.84
C ARG A 162 8.85 16.85 -12.60
N TYR A 163 8.40 17.88 -11.90
CA TYR A 163 7.70 19.02 -12.47
C TYR A 163 8.54 20.28 -12.32
N ALA A 164 8.59 21.12 -13.37
CA ALA A 164 9.39 22.34 -13.35
C ALA A 164 8.85 23.41 -12.39
N ALA A 165 7.55 23.39 -12.12
CA ALA A 165 6.86 24.43 -11.36
C ALA A 165 6.80 24.17 -9.85
N PHE A 166 7.03 22.94 -9.39
CA PHE A 166 6.91 22.57 -7.98
C PHE A 166 7.67 21.28 -7.66
N ASP A 167 8.06 21.15 -6.41
CA ASP A 167 8.53 19.89 -5.82
C ASP A 167 7.33 18.99 -5.50
N GLY A 168 7.56 17.69 -5.41
CA GLY A 168 6.53 16.67 -5.17
C GLY A 168 5.71 16.35 -6.41
N LEU A 169 4.55 15.77 -6.17
CA LEU A 169 3.58 15.37 -7.20
C LEU A 169 2.38 16.32 -7.30
N ASN A 170 2.26 17.30 -6.40
CA ASN A 170 1.13 18.23 -6.31
C ASN A 170 -0.23 17.52 -6.38
N LEU A 171 -0.42 16.52 -5.50
CA LEU A 171 -1.65 15.73 -5.41
C LEU A 171 -2.80 16.58 -4.84
N THR A 172 -4.04 16.15 -5.06
CA THR A 172 -5.22 16.78 -4.48
C THR A 172 -5.24 16.65 -2.96
N TRP A 173 -5.96 17.56 -2.31
CA TRP A 173 -6.16 17.55 -0.87
C TRP A 173 -6.68 16.21 -0.38
N GLU A 174 -7.64 15.62 -1.08
CA GLU A 174 -8.29 14.36 -0.70
C GLU A 174 -7.34 13.16 -0.77
N THR A 175 -6.46 13.14 -1.75
CA THR A 175 -5.42 12.10 -1.85
C THR A 175 -4.40 12.25 -0.74
N LEU A 176 -3.97 13.48 -0.43
CA LEU A 176 -3.03 13.75 0.68
C LEU A 176 -3.66 13.46 2.04
N GLU A 177 -4.93 13.84 2.24
CA GLU A 177 -5.71 13.50 3.44
C GLU A 177 -5.74 12.00 3.65
N GLY A 178 -6.13 11.25 2.61
CA GLY A 178 -6.23 9.79 2.66
C GLY A 178 -4.90 9.12 2.97
N LEU A 179 -3.81 9.64 2.42
CA LEU A 179 -2.45 9.14 2.66
C LEU A 179 -2.03 9.33 4.13
N VAL A 180 -2.19 10.52 4.67
CA VAL A 180 -1.77 10.82 6.05
C VAL A 180 -2.65 10.11 7.09
N LYS A 181 -3.94 9.96 6.80
CA LYS A 181 -4.93 9.32 7.67
C LYS A 181 -5.14 7.84 7.37
N HIS A 182 -4.18 7.17 6.76
CA HIS A 182 -4.30 5.74 6.42
C HIS A 182 -4.64 4.89 7.65
N ASN A 183 -4.06 5.21 8.79
CA ASN A 183 -4.32 4.56 10.08
C ASN A 183 -5.41 5.27 10.93
N GLY A 184 -6.20 6.14 10.33
CA GLY A 184 -7.23 6.91 11.02
C GLY A 184 -6.82 8.35 11.38
N PRO A 185 -7.58 9.04 12.26
CA PRO A 185 -7.28 10.39 12.71
C PRO A 185 -5.89 10.52 13.33
N VAL A 186 -5.19 11.61 13.01
CA VAL A 186 -3.81 11.88 13.48
C VAL A 186 -3.85 12.90 14.61
N THR A 187 -3.66 12.45 15.85
CA THR A 187 -3.68 13.32 17.04
C THR A 187 -2.31 13.86 17.43
N ASN A 188 -1.23 13.11 17.13
CA ASN A 188 0.14 13.48 17.42
C ASN A 188 0.97 13.40 16.12
N PRO A 189 0.84 14.39 15.22
CA PRO A 189 1.54 14.36 13.94
C PRO A 189 3.05 14.47 14.13
N LEU A 190 3.82 13.72 13.34
CA LEU A 190 5.26 13.92 13.25
C LEU A 190 5.59 15.34 12.73
N PRO A 191 6.78 15.87 13.01
CA PRO A 191 7.12 17.27 12.72
C PRO A 191 6.85 17.71 11.29
N TYR A 192 7.13 16.85 10.29
CA TYR A 192 6.86 17.18 8.90
C TYR A 192 5.36 17.27 8.60
N VAL A 193 4.56 16.35 9.12
CA VAL A 193 3.10 16.35 8.93
C VAL A 193 2.47 17.59 9.57
N ALA A 194 2.92 17.95 10.79
CA ALA A 194 2.47 19.15 11.48
C ALA A 194 2.79 20.42 10.68
N ALA A 195 4.05 20.59 10.27
CA ALA A 195 4.48 21.75 9.48
C ALA A 195 3.80 21.83 8.10
N PHE A 196 3.50 20.68 7.48
CA PHE A 196 2.76 20.66 6.22
C PHE A 196 1.30 21.07 6.43
N ALA A 197 0.64 20.59 7.49
CA ALA A 197 -0.74 20.92 7.82
C ALA A 197 -0.93 22.42 8.15
N GLU A 198 0.09 23.12 8.68
CA GLU A 198 0.05 24.58 8.86
C GLU A 198 -0.09 25.33 7.52
N ARG A 199 0.45 24.78 6.45
CA ARG A 199 0.42 25.40 5.10
C ARG A 199 -0.76 24.92 4.27
N PHE A 200 -1.20 23.69 4.47
CA PHE A 200 -2.27 23.04 3.75
C PHE A 200 -3.01 22.11 4.71
N ASP A 201 -4.01 22.66 5.41
CA ASP A 201 -4.74 21.97 6.46
C ASP A 201 -5.42 20.70 5.93
N LEU A 202 -4.97 19.54 6.40
CA LEU A 202 -5.48 18.22 6.03
C LEU A 202 -6.56 17.70 7.00
N ASP A 203 -7.11 18.56 7.89
CA ASP A 203 -8.15 18.18 8.86
C ASP A 203 -7.76 16.92 9.67
N LEU A 204 -6.54 16.93 10.23
CA LEU A 204 -5.87 15.74 10.81
C LEU A 204 -6.69 15.04 11.89
N ALA A 205 -7.50 15.77 12.65
CA ALA A 205 -8.27 15.25 13.79
C ALA A 205 -9.54 14.49 13.38
N GLY A 206 -10.07 14.77 12.17
CA GLY A 206 -11.26 14.09 11.64
C GLY A 206 -10.92 12.76 10.97
N HIS A 207 -11.95 11.92 10.73
CA HIS A 207 -11.78 10.72 9.91
C HIS A 207 -11.44 11.09 8.45
N ALA A 208 -10.86 10.16 7.72
CA ALA A 208 -10.67 10.31 6.29
C ALA A 208 -12.00 10.15 5.52
N SER A 209 -12.01 10.49 4.22
CA SER A 209 -13.12 10.18 3.33
C SER A 209 -13.44 8.68 3.30
N ALA A 210 -14.64 8.30 2.89
CA ALA A 210 -15.02 6.89 2.76
C ALA A 210 -14.09 6.14 1.78
N GLU A 211 -13.66 6.79 0.70
CA GLU A 211 -12.71 6.25 -0.27
C GLU A 211 -11.35 5.93 0.35
N ALA A 212 -10.84 6.82 1.19
CA ALA A 212 -9.57 6.60 1.87
C ALA A 212 -9.68 5.52 2.96
N GLN A 213 -10.81 5.45 3.69
CA GLN A 213 -11.09 4.36 4.61
C GLN A 213 -11.18 3.01 3.87
N VAL A 214 -11.77 2.98 2.67
CA VAL A 214 -11.78 1.78 1.79
C VAL A 214 -10.36 1.39 1.40
N ALA A 215 -9.50 2.34 1.02
CA ALA A 215 -8.11 2.06 0.67
C ALA A 215 -7.35 1.43 1.85
N ALA A 216 -7.53 1.93 3.06
CA ALA A 216 -6.89 1.40 4.27
C ALA A 216 -7.34 -0.04 4.59
N LEU A 217 -8.65 -0.33 4.52
CA LEU A 217 -9.13 -1.68 4.79
C LEU A 217 -8.92 -2.65 3.61
N ALA A 218 -8.75 -2.15 2.39
CA ALA A 218 -8.29 -2.95 1.26
C ALA A 218 -6.84 -3.42 1.46
N ASP A 219 -5.98 -2.57 2.07
CA ASP A 219 -4.64 -2.95 2.49
C ASP A 219 -4.68 -4.05 3.57
N ASP A 220 -5.51 -3.91 4.59
CA ASP A 220 -5.72 -4.95 5.60
C ASP A 220 -6.14 -6.30 4.98
N ILE A 221 -7.06 -6.31 4.01
CA ILE A 221 -7.48 -7.52 3.30
C ILE A 221 -6.31 -8.14 2.54
N ALA A 222 -5.62 -7.31 1.75
CA ALA A 222 -4.48 -7.72 0.96
C ALA A 222 -3.37 -8.28 1.86
N TYR A 223 -2.98 -7.53 2.89
CA TYR A 223 -1.94 -7.92 3.83
C TYR A 223 -2.20 -9.30 4.45
N LEU A 224 -3.39 -9.53 5.04
CA LEU A 224 -3.73 -10.81 5.68
C LEU A 224 -3.71 -11.96 4.68
N THR A 225 -4.31 -11.79 3.51
CA THR A 225 -4.45 -12.87 2.52
C THR A 225 -3.16 -13.15 1.78
N HIS A 226 -2.36 -12.12 1.52
CA HIS A 226 -1.05 -12.25 0.88
C HIS A 226 -0.03 -12.92 1.80
N ASP A 227 -0.04 -12.59 3.08
CA ASP A 227 0.87 -13.19 4.05
C ASP A 227 0.53 -14.66 4.30
N LEU A 228 -0.76 -15.04 4.27
CA LEU A 228 -1.15 -16.44 4.25
C LEU A 228 -0.65 -17.17 3.00
N ASP A 229 -0.81 -16.55 1.80
CA ASP A 229 -0.34 -17.11 0.54
C ASP A 229 1.19 -17.29 0.54
N ASP A 230 1.93 -16.26 0.93
CA ASP A 230 3.38 -16.28 0.97
C ASP A 230 3.93 -17.26 2.05
N GLY A 231 3.28 -17.33 3.21
CA GLY A 231 3.64 -18.27 4.26
C GLY A 231 3.42 -19.75 3.88
N LEU A 232 2.32 -20.04 3.18
CA LEU A 232 2.06 -21.37 2.60
C LEU A 232 3.12 -21.72 1.53
N ARG A 233 3.47 -20.77 0.64
CA ARG A 233 4.53 -20.95 -0.37
C ARG A 233 5.89 -21.17 0.25
N ALA A 234 6.21 -20.44 1.32
CA ALA A 234 7.46 -20.59 2.07
C ALA A 234 7.54 -21.87 2.91
N GLY A 235 6.44 -22.64 2.99
CA GLY A 235 6.36 -23.86 3.79
C GLY A 235 6.45 -23.60 5.30
N LEU A 236 6.07 -22.40 5.77
CA LEU A 236 6.08 -22.06 7.19
C LEU A 236 4.90 -22.70 7.94
N PHE A 237 3.83 -22.98 7.24
CA PHE A 237 2.63 -23.68 7.68
C PHE A 237 1.92 -24.31 6.48
N THR A 238 0.90 -25.12 6.73
CA THR A 238 0.14 -25.85 5.73
C THR A 238 -1.33 -25.45 5.72
N LEU A 239 -2.09 -25.84 4.68
CA LEU A 239 -3.55 -25.67 4.66
C LEU A 239 -4.22 -26.38 5.86
N SER A 240 -3.65 -27.50 6.36
CA SER A 240 -4.16 -28.17 7.54
C SER A 240 -4.09 -27.29 8.79
N ASP A 241 -3.01 -26.49 8.94
CA ASP A 241 -2.88 -25.53 10.05
C ASP A 241 -3.93 -24.42 9.98
N LEU A 242 -4.40 -24.04 8.77
CA LEU A 242 -5.40 -23.00 8.56
C LEU A 242 -6.83 -23.46 8.82
N ARG A 243 -7.11 -24.79 8.86
CA ARG A 243 -8.47 -25.30 9.04
C ARG A 243 -9.13 -24.88 10.37
N ALA A 244 -8.33 -24.66 11.40
CA ALA A 244 -8.82 -24.22 12.70
C ALA A 244 -9.13 -22.71 12.77
N LEU A 245 -8.71 -21.94 11.77
CA LEU A 245 -8.95 -20.50 11.72
C LEU A 245 -10.34 -20.19 11.14
N PRO A 246 -11.12 -19.30 11.75
CA PRO A 246 -12.37 -18.82 11.19
C PRO A 246 -12.20 -18.35 9.75
N ARG A 247 -13.22 -18.54 8.91
CA ARG A 247 -13.20 -18.21 7.47
C ARG A 247 -12.18 -18.98 6.63
N CYS A 248 -10.98 -19.27 7.14
CA CYS A 248 -10.00 -20.09 6.40
C CYS A 248 -10.48 -21.55 6.29
N GLY A 249 -10.91 -22.15 7.41
CA GLY A 249 -11.44 -23.52 7.42
C GLY A 249 -12.67 -23.65 6.51
N GLU A 250 -13.56 -22.69 6.54
CA GLU A 250 -14.74 -22.64 5.67
C GLU A 250 -14.34 -22.52 4.19
N ALA A 251 -13.41 -21.63 3.83
CA ALA A 251 -12.93 -21.46 2.48
C ALA A 251 -12.29 -22.74 1.93
N ILE A 252 -11.54 -23.46 2.78
CA ILE A 252 -10.95 -24.77 2.44
C ILE A 252 -12.06 -25.80 2.20
N ALA A 253 -13.01 -25.92 3.14
CA ALA A 253 -14.10 -26.89 3.04
C ALA A 253 -14.97 -26.68 1.77
N GLU A 254 -15.28 -25.43 1.46
CA GLU A 254 -16.00 -25.09 0.22
C GLU A 254 -15.20 -25.40 -1.05
N ALA A 255 -13.90 -25.13 -1.04
CA ALA A 255 -13.05 -25.45 -2.18
C ALA A 255 -12.99 -26.97 -2.41
N GLU A 256 -12.88 -27.76 -1.36
CA GLU A 256 -12.88 -29.23 -1.41
C GLU A 256 -14.23 -29.81 -1.84
N ALA A 257 -15.33 -29.22 -1.35
CA ALA A 257 -16.67 -29.62 -1.73
C ALA A 257 -16.97 -29.30 -3.21
N ALA A 258 -16.53 -28.13 -3.69
CA ALA A 258 -16.71 -27.72 -5.08
C ALA A 258 -15.83 -28.53 -6.05
N TRP A 259 -14.67 -28.97 -5.61
CA TRP A 259 -13.66 -29.64 -6.42
C TRP A 259 -13.04 -30.84 -5.69
N PRO A 260 -13.77 -31.96 -5.54
CA PRO A 260 -13.23 -33.16 -4.86
C PRO A 260 -11.96 -33.67 -5.51
N GLY A 261 -10.93 -33.95 -4.72
CA GLY A 261 -9.65 -34.43 -5.21
C GLY A 261 -8.76 -33.38 -5.86
N LEU A 262 -9.02 -32.09 -5.63
CA LEU A 262 -8.19 -31.00 -6.16
C LEU A 262 -6.75 -31.10 -5.63
N ALA A 263 -5.79 -30.98 -6.56
CA ALA A 263 -4.37 -31.00 -6.22
C ALA A 263 -4.00 -29.88 -5.22
N PRO A 264 -3.11 -30.12 -4.23
CA PRO A 264 -2.79 -29.17 -3.17
C PRO A 264 -2.45 -27.75 -3.64
N PRO A 265 -1.66 -27.51 -4.72
CA PRO A 265 -1.39 -26.15 -5.17
C PRO A 265 -2.65 -25.40 -5.68
N ARG A 266 -3.58 -26.13 -6.32
CA ARG A 266 -4.84 -25.53 -6.76
C ARG A 266 -5.80 -25.27 -5.60
N LEU A 267 -5.84 -26.19 -4.63
CA LEU A 267 -6.62 -26.01 -3.41
C LEU A 267 -6.15 -24.78 -2.64
N HIS A 268 -4.84 -24.56 -2.55
CA HIS A 268 -4.26 -23.34 -1.98
C HIS A 268 -4.81 -22.07 -2.65
N HIS A 269 -4.69 -21.96 -3.99
CA HIS A 269 -5.18 -20.78 -4.70
C HIS A 269 -6.70 -20.58 -4.58
N GLU A 270 -7.49 -21.66 -4.64
CA GLU A 270 -8.93 -21.61 -4.46
C GLU A 270 -9.32 -21.14 -3.04
N THR A 271 -8.54 -21.53 -2.03
CA THR A 271 -8.75 -21.10 -0.65
C THR A 271 -8.50 -19.59 -0.51
N ILE A 272 -7.35 -19.09 -0.98
CA ILE A 272 -7.00 -17.67 -0.89
C ILE A 272 -8.02 -16.82 -1.66
N ARG A 273 -8.41 -17.20 -2.86
CA ARG A 273 -9.42 -16.49 -3.66
C ARG A 273 -10.77 -16.38 -2.93
N ARG A 274 -11.24 -17.46 -2.30
CA ARG A 274 -12.49 -17.45 -1.53
C ARG A 274 -12.38 -16.60 -0.27
N LEU A 275 -11.21 -16.64 0.38
CA LEU A 275 -10.98 -15.83 1.58
C LEU A 275 -11.01 -14.33 1.26
N ILE A 276 -10.39 -13.91 0.16
CA ILE A 276 -10.47 -12.51 -0.32
C ILE A 276 -11.92 -12.14 -0.59
N ASP A 277 -12.65 -12.94 -1.36
CA ASP A 277 -14.05 -12.66 -1.74
C ASP A 277 -14.95 -12.54 -0.49
N ARG A 278 -14.83 -13.44 0.47
CA ARG A 278 -15.58 -13.40 1.74
C ARG A 278 -15.29 -12.15 2.55
N THR A 279 -14.00 -11.79 2.65
CA THR A 279 -13.59 -10.63 3.44
C THR A 279 -14.04 -9.32 2.79
N VAL A 280 -13.97 -9.23 1.45
CA VAL A 280 -14.52 -8.09 0.69
C VAL A 280 -16.04 -8.00 0.83
N ASN A 281 -16.76 -9.13 0.77
CA ASN A 281 -18.22 -9.17 0.93
C ASN A 281 -18.65 -8.71 2.32
N ASP A 282 -17.97 -9.16 3.36
CA ASP A 282 -18.20 -8.72 4.74
C ASP A 282 -17.99 -7.21 4.91
N LEU A 283 -16.86 -6.70 4.40
CA LEU A 283 -16.54 -5.26 4.44
C LEU A 283 -17.63 -4.43 3.77
N VAL A 284 -18.09 -4.83 2.59
CA VAL A 284 -19.15 -4.10 1.86
C VAL A 284 -20.47 -4.17 2.59
N ALA A 285 -20.86 -5.34 3.11
CA ALA A 285 -22.14 -5.52 3.80
C ALA A 285 -22.18 -4.67 5.08
N GLU A 286 -21.16 -4.74 5.91
CA GLU A 286 -21.10 -3.94 7.16
C GLU A 286 -21.01 -2.44 6.88
N THR A 287 -20.21 -2.03 5.90
CA THR A 287 -20.09 -0.63 5.49
C THR A 287 -21.44 -0.10 5.00
N THR A 288 -22.15 -0.87 4.19
CA THR A 288 -23.49 -0.49 3.70
C THR A 288 -24.44 -0.30 4.88
N ARG A 289 -24.41 -1.20 5.86
CA ARG A 289 -25.24 -1.10 7.09
C ARG A 289 -24.90 0.16 7.89
N ARG A 290 -23.61 0.49 8.06
CA ARG A 290 -23.14 1.68 8.79
C ARG A 290 -23.53 2.96 8.07
N LEU A 291 -23.34 3.03 6.77
CA LEU A 291 -23.73 4.18 5.95
C LEU A 291 -25.24 4.43 5.98
N ALA A 292 -26.05 3.35 5.92
CA ALA A 292 -27.49 3.46 6.06
C ALA A 292 -27.92 3.99 7.44
N ALA A 293 -27.24 3.54 8.50
CA ALA A 293 -27.53 3.98 9.87
C ALA A 293 -27.09 5.42 10.14
N ALA A 294 -25.90 5.82 9.65
CA ALA A 294 -25.37 7.17 9.84
C ALA A 294 -25.99 8.21 8.90
N ALA A 295 -26.49 7.77 7.73
CA ALA A 295 -27.08 8.58 6.67
C ALA A 295 -26.32 9.91 6.41
N PRO A 296 -25.00 9.90 6.17
CA PRO A 296 -24.24 11.12 5.99
C PRO A 296 -24.69 11.84 4.72
N ALA A 297 -24.93 13.14 4.84
CA ALA A 297 -25.46 13.97 3.73
C ALA A 297 -24.43 14.18 2.61
N ASP A 298 -23.16 14.17 2.97
CA ASP A 298 -22.03 14.40 2.04
C ASP A 298 -20.71 13.82 2.61
N ALA A 299 -19.63 13.93 1.84
CA ALA A 299 -18.29 13.50 2.24
C ALA A 299 -17.72 14.29 3.45
N ILE A 300 -18.20 15.51 3.69
CA ILE A 300 -17.79 16.29 4.86
C ILE A 300 -18.43 15.71 6.13
N ALA A 301 -19.69 15.31 6.04
CA ALA A 301 -20.38 14.63 7.13
C ALA A 301 -19.68 13.32 7.52
N VAL A 302 -19.18 12.54 6.53
CA VAL A 302 -18.39 11.31 6.78
C VAL A 302 -17.16 11.62 7.65
N ARG A 303 -16.42 12.67 7.33
CA ARG A 303 -15.20 13.05 8.07
C ARG A 303 -15.45 13.44 9.52
N ARG A 304 -16.65 13.95 9.80
CA ARG A 304 -17.05 14.44 11.13
C ARG A 304 -17.76 13.42 12.00
N LEU A 305 -17.97 12.22 11.50
CA LEU A 305 -18.55 11.14 12.31
C LEU A 305 -17.58 10.75 13.45
N GLY A 306 -18.14 10.36 14.59
CA GLY A 306 -17.34 9.92 15.73
C GLY A 306 -16.71 8.54 15.60
N ALA A 307 -16.97 7.85 14.46
CA ALA A 307 -16.44 6.52 14.15
C ALA A 307 -16.31 6.34 12.63
N PRO A 308 -15.41 5.44 12.16
CA PRO A 308 -15.28 5.14 10.75
C PRO A 308 -16.55 4.49 10.20
N VAL A 309 -16.90 4.84 8.96
CA VAL A 309 -18.05 4.24 8.25
C VAL A 309 -17.67 2.95 7.54
N VAL A 310 -16.42 2.81 7.12
CA VAL A 310 -15.90 1.60 6.48
C VAL A 310 -15.34 0.70 7.58
N ALA A 311 -15.84 -0.52 7.68
CA ALA A 311 -15.41 -1.46 8.69
C ALA A 311 -15.85 -2.89 8.36
N PHE A 312 -15.18 -3.86 8.93
CA PHE A 312 -15.62 -5.25 8.97
C PHE A 312 -16.76 -5.42 10.02
N SER A 313 -17.55 -6.47 9.85
CA SER A 313 -18.48 -6.91 10.90
C SER A 313 -17.70 -7.37 12.14
N ALA A 314 -18.38 -7.48 13.29
CA ALA A 314 -17.75 -8.00 14.50
C ALA A 314 -17.14 -9.40 14.30
N GLU A 315 -17.84 -10.26 13.57
CA GLU A 315 -17.37 -11.60 13.19
C GLU A 315 -16.16 -11.52 12.25
N GLY A 316 -16.21 -10.61 11.26
CA GLY A 316 -15.10 -10.35 10.35
C GLY A 316 -13.85 -9.88 11.06
N GLU A 317 -13.99 -8.96 12.00
CA GLU A 317 -12.87 -8.45 12.79
C GLU A 317 -12.29 -9.53 13.72
N GLU A 318 -13.11 -10.41 14.29
CA GLU A 318 -12.63 -11.54 15.07
C GLU A 318 -11.85 -12.53 14.22
N ALA A 319 -12.35 -12.85 13.02
CA ALA A 319 -11.65 -13.73 12.08
C ALA A 319 -10.31 -13.12 11.63
N ASN A 320 -10.28 -11.84 11.30
CA ASN A 320 -9.06 -11.13 10.92
C ASN A 320 -8.05 -11.11 12.07
N ARG A 321 -8.51 -10.91 13.30
CA ARG A 321 -7.65 -10.95 14.51
C ARG A 321 -7.06 -12.35 14.72
N ALA A 322 -7.83 -13.40 14.52
CA ALA A 322 -7.35 -14.78 14.61
C ALA A 322 -6.27 -15.06 13.57
N ILE A 323 -6.44 -14.61 12.32
CA ILE A 323 -5.45 -14.74 11.24
C ILE A 323 -4.19 -13.94 11.58
N ARG A 324 -4.29 -12.69 12.04
CA ARG A 324 -3.13 -11.88 12.47
C ARG A 324 -2.34 -12.56 13.58
N SER A 325 -3.03 -13.11 14.57
CA SER A 325 -2.39 -13.83 15.69
C SER A 325 -1.65 -15.08 15.21
N PHE A 326 -2.25 -15.83 14.27
CA PHE A 326 -1.62 -16.99 13.66
C PHE A 326 -0.36 -16.61 12.86
N LEU A 327 -0.46 -15.61 11.99
CA LEU A 327 0.68 -15.10 11.21
C LEU A 327 1.81 -14.60 12.13
N PHE A 328 1.45 -13.89 13.19
CA PHE A 328 2.43 -13.42 14.16
C PHE A 328 3.21 -14.57 14.81
N ALA A 329 2.53 -15.63 15.21
CA ALA A 329 3.16 -16.78 15.84
C ALA A 329 3.94 -17.66 14.86
N ARG A 330 3.40 -17.92 13.67
CA ARG A 330 3.92 -18.94 12.75
C ARG A 330 4.82 -18.36 11.64
N MET A 331 4.71 -17.07 11.33
CA MET A 331 5.44 -16.42 10.25
C MET A 331 6.39 -15.35 10.78
N TYR A 332 5.89 -14.27 11.40
CA TYR A 332 6.74 -13.13 11.76
C TYR A 332 7.75 -13.47 12.87
N ARG A 333 7.45 -14.43 13.74
CA ARG A 333 8.40 -14.96 14.76
C ARG A 333 9.18 -16.18 14.30
N HIS A 334 9.04 -16.60 13.06
CA HIS A 334 9.82 -17.71 12.56
C HIS A 334 11.31 -17.35 12.51
N TRP A 335 12.19 -18.30 12.88
CA TRP A 335 13.62 -18.03 13.02
C TRP A 335 14.29 -17.49 11.72
N ARG A 336 13.82 -17.92 10.53
CA ARG A 336 14.30 -17.40 9.24
C ARG A 336 14.00 -15.92 9.12
N VAL A 337 12.75 -15.51 9.38
CA VAL A 337 12.30 -14.12 9.33
C VAL A 337 13.05 -13.28 10.37
N ASN A 338 13.19 -13.78 11.61
CA ASN A 338 13.94 -13.10 12.67
C ASN A 338 15.41 -12.83 12.29
N ARG A 339 16.09 -13.79 11.63
CA ARG A 339 17.46 -13.58 11.16
C ARG A 339 17.54 -12.49 10.10
N MET A 340 16.61 -12.48 9.16
CA MET A 340 16.55 -11.44 8.12
C MET A 340 16.26 -10.07 8.70
N THR A 341 15.28 -9.98 9.59
CA THR A 341 14.91 -8.76 10.32
C THR A 341 16.10 -8.21 11.12
N LEU A 342 16.85 -9.08 11.82
CA LEU A 342 18.03 -8.65 12.56
C LEU A 342 19.09 -8.03 11.64
N LYS A 343 19.41 -8.68 10.52
CA LYS A 343 20.38 -8.16 9.54
C LYS A 343 19.92 -6.84 8.95
N ALA A 344 18.64 -6.74 8.56
CA ALA A 344 18.05 -5.54 8.02
C ALA A 344 18.17 -4.34 8.97
N ARG A 345 17.82 -4.54 10.24
CA ARG A 345 17.98 -3.50 11.28
C ARG A 345 19.44 -3.07 11.45
N GLN A 346 20.38 -4.01 11.42
CA GLN A 346 21.82 -3.70 11.53
C GLN A 346 22.29 -2.84 10.35
N VAL A 347 21.90 -3.19 9.11
CA VAL A 347 22.25 -2.41 7.91
C VAL A 347 21.72 -0.98 8.00
N VAL A 348 20.44 -0.81 8.32
CA VAL A 348 19.82 0.52 8.40
C VAL A 348 20.44 1.37 9.51
N ARG A 349 20.69 0.80 10.69
CA ARG A 349 21.34 1.52 11.81
C ARG A 349 22.76 1.93 11.48
N ALA A 350 23.53 1.03 10.87
CA ALA A 350 24.92 1.30 10.49
C ALA A 350 24.97 2.45 9.46
N LEU A 351 24.14 2.38 8.39
CA LEU A 351 24.04 3.44 7.39
C LEU A 351 23.67 4.79 8.03
N PHE A 352 22.62 4.80 8.87
CA PHE A 352 22.17 6.03 9.51
C PHE A 352 23.26 6.64 10.40
N SER A 353 23.90 5.84 11.25
CA SER A 353 24.93 6.31 12.18
C SER A 353 26.16 6.86 11.44
N ALA A 354 26.62 6.17 10.42
CA ALA A 354 27.81 6.60 9.64
C ALA A 354 27.52 7.90 8.88
N LEU A 355 26.39 7.98 8.16
CA LEU A 355 26.04 9.16 7.36
C LEU A 355 25.64 10.37 8.21
N LEU A 356 25.10 10.15 9.42
CA LEU A 356 24.83 11.23 10.37
C LEU A 356 26.12 11.82 10.96
N ALA A 357 27.10 10.97 11.25
CA ALA A 357 28.39 11.40 11.78
C ALA A 357 29.27 12.05 10.70
N GLU A 358 29.19 11.55 9.47
CA GLU A 358 30.01 12.01 8.34
C GLU A 358 29.15 12.26 7.10
N PRO A 359 28.42 13.40 7.05
CA PRO A 359 27.52 13.72 5.94
C PRO A 359 28.24 13.97 4.60
N SER A 360 29.55 14.16 4.60
CA SER A 360 30.35 14.22 3.39
C SER A 360 30.40 12.87 2.61
N CYS A 361 30.02 11.77 3.26
CA CYS A 361 29.84 10.47 2.63
C CYS A 361 28.51 10.31 1.88
N LEU A 362 27.58 11.25 1.99
CA LEU A 362 26.38 11.28 1.16
C LEU A 362 26.72 11.57 -0.31
N PRO A 363 25.93 11.09 -1.30
CA PRO A 363 26.01 11.56 -2.68
C PRO A 363 25.88 13.09 -2.78
N SER A 364 26.55 13.73 -3.73
CA SER A 364 26.66 15.19 -3.83
C SER A 364 25.30 15.92 -3.82
N GLU A 365 24.29 15.35 -4.49
CA GLU A 365 22.94 15.91 -4.49
C GLU A 365 22.25 15.88 -3.12
N TRP A 366 22.66 14.98 -2.23
CA TRP A 366 22.13 14.85 -0.88
C TRP A 366 22.93 15.69 0.12
N GLN A 367 24.22 15.95 -0.14
CA GLN A 367 25.05 16.80 0.75
C GLN A 367 24.52 18.23 0.84
N ALA A 368 23.98 18.79 -0.25
CA ALA A 368 23.46 20.16 -0.28
C ALA A 368 22.29 20.40 0.71
N GLY A 369 21.54 19.33 1.05
CA GLY A 369 20.44 19.37 2.03
C GLY A 369 20.90 19.13 3.46
N ALA A 370 22.07 18.58 3.69
CA ALA A 370 22.62 18.29 5.01
C ALA A 370 23.07 19.57 5.76
N GLY A 371 23.11 19.49 7.07
CA GLY A 371 23.70 20.48 7.97
C GLY A 371 24.97 19.93 8.60
N GLU A 372 25.32 20.45 9.78
CA GLU A 372 26.43 19.95 10.58
C GLU A 372 26.24 18.48 10.98
N PRO A 373 27.32 17.71 11.15
CA PRO A 373 27.27 16.36 11.68
C PRO A 373 26.44 16.27 12.96
N GLY A 374 25.56 15.24 13.05
CA GLY A 374 24.70 15.03 14.22
C GLY A 374 23.54 16.00 14.37
N SER A 375 23.35 16.98 13.46
CA SER A 375 22.23 17.93 13.54
C SER A 375 20.91 17.30 13.11
N ALA A 376 19.79 17.87 13.58
CA ALA A 376 18.45 17.43 13.17
C ALA A 376 18.22 17.57 11.66
N ARG A 377 18.83 18.58 11.02
CA ARG A 377 18.77 18.77 9.56
C ARG A 377 19.49 17.62 8.85
N THR A 378 20.68 17.24 9.30
CA THR A 378 21.42 16.11 8.74
C THR A 378 20.69 14.81 8.97
N ALA A 379 20.13 14.59 10.18
CA ALA A 379 19.35 13.40 10.49
C ALA A 379 18.13 13.25 9.54
N ALA A 380 17.39 14.33 9.29
CA ALA A 380 16.27 14.32 8.35
C ALA A 380 16.72 13.99 6.91
N GLN A 381 17.83 14.57 6.46
CA GLN A 381 18.39 14.33 5.13
C GLN A 381 18.87 12.88 4.96
N VAL A 382 19.58 12.35 5.95
CA VAL A 382 20.03 10.94 5.98
C VAL A 382 18.84 9.98 6.03
N CYS A 383 17.81 10.32 6.81
CA CYS A 383 16.58 9.54 6.89
C CYS A 383 15.89 9.47 5.53
N ASP A 384 15.72 10.59 4.83
CA ASP A 384 15.13 10.65 3.49
C ASP A 384 15.93 9.82 2.47
N TYR A 385 17.26 9.92 2.53
CA TYR A 385 18.15 9.17 1.66
C TYR A 385 18.00 7.66 1.86
N ILE A 386 18.04 7.20 3.13
CA ILE A 386 17.88 5.77 3.46
C ILE A 386 16.46 5.30 3.14
N ALA A 387 15.42 6.04 3.52
CA ALA A 387 14.04 5.68 3.22
C ALA A 387 13.76 5.56 1.72
N GLY A 388 14.47 6.35 0.90
CA GLY A 388 14.43 6.27 -0.56
C GLY A 388 15.08 5.05 -1.17
N MET A 389 15.92 4.30 -0.46
CA MET A 389 16.64 3.14 -0.99
C MET A 389 15.72 1.96 -1.28
N THR A 390 16.13 1.13 -2.23
CA THR A 390 15.64 -0.25 -2.36
C THR A 390 16.46 -1.16 -1.44
N ASP A 391 15.97 -2.36 -1.17
CA ASP A 391 16.68 -3.32 -0.31
C ASP A 391 18.08 -3.62 -0.85
N ARG A 392 18.16 -3.87 -2.16
CA ARG A 392 19.45 -4.13 -2.83
C ARG A 392 20.39 -2.94 -2.71
N PHE A 393 19.88 -1.74 -2.98
CA PHE A 393 20.71 -0.54 -2.91
C PHE A 393 21.23 -0.30 -1.47
N ALA A 394 20.40 -0.52 -0.45
CA ALA A 394 20.83 -0.41 0.94
C ALA A 394 21.94 -1.41 1.32
N LEU A 395 21.85 -2.65 0.82
CA LEU A 395 22.90 -3.65 1.01
C LEU A 395 24.21 -3.26 0.28
N ASP A 396 24.11 -2.78 -0.94
CA ASP A 396 25.26 -2.36 -1.74
C ASP A 396 25.93 -1.11 -1.13
N GLU A 397 25.13 -0.16 -0.64
CA GLU A 397 25.61 1.05 0.04
C GLU A 397 26.28 0.71 1.37
N HIS A 398 25.72 -0.23 2.14
CA HIS A 398 26.36 -0.72 3.34
C HIS A 398 27.73 -1.36 3.04
N ARG A 399 27.86 -2.16 1.96
CA ARG A 399 29.15 -2.71 1.57
C ARG A 399 30.14 -1.61 1.19
N ARG A 400 29.74 -0.62 0.39
CA ARG A 400 30.61 0.49 -0.03
C ARG A 400 31.17 1.28 1.15
N LEU A 401 30.39 1.45 2.21
CA LEU A 401 30.80 2.20 3.38
C LEU A 401 31.64 1.39 4.38
N PHE A 402 31.44 0.08 4.48
CA PHE A 402 32.01 -0.72 5.57
C PHE A 402 32.93 -1.85 5.12
N ASP A 403 32.96 -2.20 3.83
CA ASP A 403 33.85 -3.24 3.30
C ASP A 403 34.99 -2.59 2.50
N LEU A 404 36.19 -2.59 3.05
CA LEU A 404 37.38 -2.03 2.41
C LEU A 404 37.77 -2.72 1.09
N SER A 405 37.24 -3.92 0.84
CA SER A 405 37.46 -4.63 -0.43
C SER A 405 36.46 -4.23 -1.52
N ALA A 406 35.38 -3.53 -1.16
CA ALA A 406 34.39 -3.07 -2.11
C ALA A 406 34.86 -1.83 -2.88
N THR A 407 34.63 -1.82 -4.19
CA THR A 407 34.90 -0.63 -5.01
C THR A 407 33.89 0.48 -4.73
N VAL A 408 34.40 1.70 -4.49
CA VAL A 408 33.56 2.90 -4.20
C VAL A 408 32.97 3.50 -5.51
N THR A 409 33.04 2.81 -6.63
CA THR A 409 32.52 3.33 -7.91
C THR A 409 31.00 3.38 -7.93
N ALA A 410 30.49 4.52 -8.38
CA ALA A 410 29.08 4.88 -8.54
C ALA A 410 28.29 3.89 -9.44
#